data_d872d044ce2db61789d0f72f4c2e8fa6
#
_entry.id   d872d044ce2db61789d0f72f4c2e8fa6
#
_cell.length_a   1.000
_cell.length_b   1.000
_cell.length_c   1.000
_cell.angle_alpha   90.00
_cell.angle_beta   90.00
_cell.angle_gamma   90.00
#
_symmetry.space_group_name_H-M   'P 1'
#
loop_
_entity.id
_entity.type
_entity.pdbx_description
1 polymer ?
#
loop_
_entity_poly.entity_id
_entity_poly.type
_entity_poly.pdbx_seq_one_letter_code
_entity_poly.pdbx_strand_id
1 'polypeptide(L)'
;MGFMSINVKEVTTKKDLKKWIEFPNSLYKNNEYYVPFLANDEKETFSPDKNPAYAFCETKMFLAYKEDKIVGRIAGLINHAYNKKWNKNAIRFTRFDFIDDYEVSKALFDKVVAWGKEKGLSETMGPIGFTDMDHEGMLIEGFEEFNLSITFYNHPYYIDHMERFIIQFNN
;
A
#
# COMPACT_ATOMS: atom_id res chain seq x y z
N MET A 1 -22.50 0.45 -21.95
CA MET A 1 -21.08 0.26 -21.59
C MET A 1 -21.05 -0.43 -20.23
N GLY A 2 -20.66 -1.69 -20.18
CA GLY A 2 -20.54 -2.39 -18.89
C GLY A 2 -19.40 -1.80 -18.08
N PHE A 3 -19.68 -1.37 -16.85
CA PHE A 3 -18.64 -1.03 -15.90
C PHE A 3 -17.80 -2.28 -15.66
N MET A 4 -16.54 -2.26 -16.07
CA MET A 4 -15.62 -3.35 -15.75
C MET A 4 -15.43 -3.39 -14.23
N SER A 5 -15.91 -4.47 -13.59
CA SER A 5 -15.83 -4.62 -12.15
C SER A 5 -14.38 -4.78 -11.69
N ILE A 6 -13.99 -4.04 -10.66
CA ILE A 6 -12.70 -4.19 -10.01
C ILE A 6 -12.82 -5.32 -8.98
N ASN A 7 -11.93 -6.30 -9.10
CA ASN A 7 -11.88 -7.42 -8.18
C ASN A 7 -10.61 -7.30 -7.32
N VAL A 8 -10.77 -7.13 -6.01
CA VAL A 8 -9.66 -7.05 -5.05
C VAL A 8 -9.53 -8.37 -4.31
N LYS A 9 -8.37 -9.00 -4.45
CA LYS A 9 -8.04 -10.29 -3.84
C LYS A 9 -6.94 -10.14 -2.79
N GLU A 10 -7.07 -10.85 -1.68
CA GLU A 10 -6.02 -10.98 -0.68
C GLU A 10 -4.88 -11.86 -1.23
N VAL A 11 -3.65 -11.47 -0.96
CA VAL A 11 -2.45 -12.22 -1.31
C VAL A 11 -2.24 -13.32 -0.29
N THR A 12 -2.48 -14.57 -0.68
CA THR A 12 -2.39 -15.73 0.22
C THR A 12 -1.39 -16.79 -0.25
N THR A 13 -0.90 -16.68 -1.48
CA THR A 13 0.04 -17.64 -2.07
C THR A 13 1.39 -16.99 -2.37
N LYS A 14 2.46 -17.81 -2.42
CA LYS A 14 3.80 -17.35 -2.85
C LYS A 14 3.79 -16.77 -4.28
N LYS A 15 2.92 -17.31 -5.15
CA LYS A 15 2.76 -16.82 -6.52
C LYS A 15 2.15 -15.41 -6.54
N ASP A 16 1.14 -15.17 -5.71
CA ASP A 16 0.50 -13.85 -5.63
C ASP A 16 1.40 -12.84 -4.92
N LEU A 17 2.16 -13.26 -3.91
CA LEU A 17 3.18 -12.41 -3.28
C LEU A 17 4.22 -11.95 -4.30
N LYS A 18 4.70 -12.84 -5.18
CA LYS A 18 5.62 -12.47 -6.26
C LYS A 18 5.01 -11.41 -7.17
N LYS A 19 3.77 -11.58 -7.62
CA LYS A 19 3.07 -10.61 -8.45
C LYS A 19 2.89 -9.27 -7.73
N TRP A 20 2.57 -9.32 -6.44
CA TRP A 20 2.40 -8.14 -5.61
C TRP A 20 3.69 -7.33 -5.47
N ILE A 21 4.83 -8.00 -5.27
CA ILE A 21 6.17 -7.38 -5.20
C ILE A 21 6.57 -6.78 -6.56
N GLU A 22 6.30 -7.48 -7.66
CA GLU A 22 6.72 -7.07 -9.00
C GLU A 22 5.83 -6.01 -9.66
N PHE A 23 4.62 -5.78 -9.15
CA PHE A 23 3.66 -4.86 -9.78
C PHE A 23 4.20 -3.44 -10.01
N PRO A 24 4.90 -2.77 -9.07
CA PRO A 24 5.44 -1.43 -9.29
C PRO A 24 6.41 -1.36 -10.48
N ASN A 25 7.21 -2.40 -10.70
CA ASN A 25 8.14 -2.44 -11.83
C ASN A 25 7.40 -2.40 -13.18
N SER A 26 6.19 -2.94 -13.23
CA SER A 26 5.31 -2.84 -14.40
C SER A 26 4.65 -1.46 -14.50
N LEU A 27 4.20 -0.91 -13.39
CA LEU A 27 3.52 0.38 -13.32
C LEU A 27 4.46 1.53 -13.73
N TYR A 28 5.70 1.51 -13.24
CA TYR A 28 6.70 2.56 -13.46
C TYR A 28 7.72 2.25 -14.56
N LYS A 29 7.53 1.22 -15.37
CA LYS A 29 8.52 0.72 -16.35
C LYS A 29 9.07 1.78 -17.32
N ASN A 30 8.30 2.83 -17.60
CA ASN A 30 8.67 3.90 -18.53
C ASN A 30 9.10 5.18 -17.80
N ASN A 31 9.24 5.14 -16.48
CA ASN A 31 9.63 6.29 -15.68
C ASN A 31 11.13 6.17 -15.34
N GLU A 32 11.92 7.14 -15.80
CA GLU A 32 13.37 7.15 -15.63
C GLU A 32 13.82 7.45 -14.19
N TYR A 33 12.95 8.05 -13.38
CA TYR A 33 13.25 8.42 -11.98
C TYR A 33 12.86 7.34 -10.98
N TYR A 34 12.11 6.34 -11.42
CA TYR A 34 11.75 5.22 -10.55
C TYR A 34 12.92 4.25 -10.38
N VAL A 35 13.33 4.03 -9.14
CA VAL A 35 14.33 3.03 -8.77
C VAL A 35 13.62 1.83 -8.15
N PRO A 36 13.66 0.65 -8.80
CA PRO A 36 13.02 -0.55 -8.26
C PRO A 36 13.63 -0.99 -6.92
N PHE A 37 12.78 -1.38 -5.99
CA PHE A 37 13.23 -2.06 -4.78
C PHE A 37 13.76 -3.46 -5.10
N LEU A 38 14.69 -3.95 -4.28
CA LEU A 38 15.16 -5.31 -4.39
C LEU A 38 14.04 -6.28 -4.01
N ALA A 39 13.62 -7.11 -4.93
CA ALA A 39 12.49 -8.03 -4.73
C ALA A 39 12.70 -8.99 -3.55
N ASN A 40 13.95 -9.34 -3.25
CA ASN A 40 14.28 -10.19 -2.11
C ASN A 40 14.07 -9.46 -0.79
N ASP A 41 14.43 -8.19 -0.71
CA ASP A 41 14.25 -7.36 0.51
C ASP A 41 12.76 -7.16 0.80
N GLU A 42 11.95 -6.87 -0.23
CA GLU A 42 10.50 -6.78 -0.07
C GLU A 42 9.88 -8.12 0.37
N LYS A 43 10.36 -9.23 -0.16
CA LYS A 43 9.93 -10.57 0.25
C LYS A 43 10.28 -10.85 1.70
N GLU A 44 11.46 -10.47 2.17
CA GLU A 44 11.87 -10.63 3.57
C GLU A 44 11.11 -9.70 4.50
N THR A 45 10.87 -8.44 4.08
CA THR A 45 10.06 -7.46 4.81
C THR A 45 8.65 -7.98 5.11
N PHE A 46 8.02 -8.65 4.15
CA PHE A 46 6.68 -9.22 4.31
C PHE A 46 6.68 -10.73 4.65
N SER A 47 7.76 -11.22 5.25
CA SER A 47 7.88 -12.60 5.74
C SER A 47 7.85 -12.66 7.26
N PRO A 48 6.84 -13.30 7.88
CA PRO A 48 6.79 -13.47 9.33
C PRO A 48 8.02 -14.17 9.93
N ASP A 49 8.64 -15.07 9.16
CA ASP A 49 9.83 -15.82 9.61
C ASP A 49 11.13 -14.99 9.55
N LYS A 50 11.12 -13.89 8.81
CA LYS A 50 12.33 -13.08 8.55
C LYS A 50 12.27 -11.72 9.23
N ASN A 51 11.11 -11.09 9.25
CA ASN A 51 10.96 -9.76 9.82
C ASN A 51 10.50 -9.81 11.29
N PRO A 52 11.37 -9.43 12.25
CA PRO A 52 11.04 -9.48 13.68
C PRO A 52 9.87 -8.57 14.07
N ALA A 53 9.51 -7.59 13.25
CA ALA A 53 8.37 -6.72 13.52
C ALA A 53 7.03 -7.47 13.55
N TYR A 54 6.95 -8.67 12.98
CA TYR A 54 5.75 -9.51 13.11
C TYR A 54 5.48 -10.00 14.54
N ALA A 55 6.42 -9.84 15.47
CA ALA A 55 6.17 -10.07 16.90
C ALA A 55 5.10 -9.11 17.47
N PHE A 56 4.90 -7.94 16.84
CA PHE A 56 3.95 -6.91 17.27
C PHE A 56 3.14 -6.28 16.13
N CYS A 57 3.26 -6.80 14.91
CA CYS A 57 2.52 -6.34 13.74
C CYS A 57 1.73 -7.47 13.08
N GLU A 58 0.60 -7.10 12.48
CA GLU A 58 -0.16 -7.93 11.55
C GLU A 58 -0.22 -7.25 10.19
N THR A 59 -0.20 -8.02 9.10
CA THR A 59 -0.35 -7.48 7.74
C THR A 59 -1.35 -8.26 6.91
N LYS A 60 -2.03 -7.55 6.00
CA LYS A 60 -2.75 -8.12 4.86
C LYS A 60 -2.35 -7.39 3.60
N MET A 61 -2.10 -8.13 2.54
CA MET A 61 -1.73 -7.59 1.24
C MET A 61 -2.84 -7.88 0.24
N PHE A 62 -3.10 -6.92 -0.65
CA PHE A 62 -4.17 -7.02 -1.64
C PHE A 62 -3.69 -6.65 -3.03
N LEU A 63 -4.24 -7.34 -4.04
CA LEU A 63 -4.09 -7.04 -5.46
C LEU A 63 -5.46 -6.67 -6.05
N ALA A 64 -5.51 -5.59 -6.81
CA ALA A 64 -6.68 -5.22 -7.59
C ALA A 64 -6.52 -5.69 -9.03
N TYR A 65 -7.59 -6.24 -9.57
CA TYR A 65 -7.68 -6.74 -10.94
C TYR A 65 -8.81 -6.03 -11.69
N LYS A 66 -8.55 -5.65 -12.93
CA LYS A 66 -9.55 -5.41 -13.98
C LYS A 66 -9.42 -6.55 -14.97
N GLU A 67 -10.49 -7.33 -15.12
CA GLU A 67 -10.42 -8.62 -15.82
C GLU A 67 -9.28 -9.47 -15.22
N ASP A 68 -8.31 -9.88 -16.05
CA ASP A 68 -7.16 -10.68 -15.61
C ASP A 68 -5.87 -9.86 -15.39
N LYS A 69 -5.95 -8.53 -15.55
CA LYS A 69 -4.79 -7.64 -15.39
C LYS A 69 -4.73 -7.07 -13.97
N ILE A 70 -3.54 -7.13 -13.37
CA ILE A 70 -3.28 -6.44 -12.11
C ILE A 70 -3.20 -4.93 -12.41
N VAL A 71 -3.98 -4.15 -11.65
CA VAL A 71 -4.09 -2.69 -11.81
C VAL A 71 -3.75 -1.92 -10.55
N GLY A 72 -3.47 -2.61 -9.45
CA GLY A 72 -3.02 -1.99 -8.21
C GLY A 72 -2.69 -2.98 -7.12
N ARG A 73 -1.98 -2.50 -6.11
CA ARG A 73 -1.64 -3.23 -4.87
C ARG A 73 -1.72 -2.31 -3.67
N ILE A 74 -1.90 -2.90 -2.50
CA ILE A 74 -1.78 -2.22 -1.19
C ILE A 74 -1.44 -3.25 -0.12
N ALA A 75 -0.82 -2.82 0.97
CA ALA A 75 -0.76 -3.57 2.21
C ALA A 75 -1.42 -2.77 3.34
N GLY A 76 -2.25 -3.43 4.13
CA GLY A 76 -2.67 -2.97 5.44
C GLY A 76 -1.74 -3.52 6.51
N LEU A 77 -1.49 -2.73 7.56
CA LEU A 77 -0.62 -3.10 8.66
C LEU A 77 -1.18 -2.57 9.99
N ILE A 78 -1.22 -3.43 10.99
CA ILE A 78 -1.58 -3.05 12.36
C ILE A 78 -0.33 -3.19 13.22
N ASN A 79 0.15 -2.08 13.79
CA ASN A 79 1.26 -2.09 14.74
C ASN A 79 0.71 -1.95 16.15
N HIS A 80 0.55 -3.08 16.84
CA HIS A 80 -0.02 -3.13 18.18
C HIS A 80 0.84 -2.41 19.24
N ALA A 81 2.16 -2.47 19.09
CA ALA A 81 3.08 -1.77 20.00
C ALA A 81 2.95 -0.25 19.86
N TYR A 82 2.86 0.26 18.64
CA TYR A 82 2.62 1.67 18.38
C TYR A 82 1.26 2.13 18.94
N ASN A 83 0.20 1.39 18.61
CA ASN A 83 -1.15 1.73 19.07
C ASN A 83 -1.22 1.79 20.61
N LYS A 84 -0.62 0.80 21.29
CA LYS A 84 -0.54 0.77 22.76
C LYS A 84 0.27 1.94 23.31
N LYS A 85 1.48 2.18 22.76
CA LYS A 85 2.40 3.22 23.27
C LYS A 85 1.81 4.62 23.16
N TRP A 86 1.16 4.90 22.04
CA TRP A 86 0.67 6.25 21.71
C TRP A 86 -0.84 6.43 21.93
N ASN A 87 -1.49 5.44 22.56
CA ASN A 87 -2.95 5.41 22.74
C ASN A 87 -3.71 5.73 21.45
N LYS A 88 -3.26 5.06 20.36
CA LYS A 88 -3.87 5.16 19.04
C LYS A 88 -4.74 3.96 18.75
N ASN A 89 -5.71 4.15 17.86
CA ASN A 89 -6.59 3.11 17.37
C ASN A 89 -6.54 3.06 15.84
N ALA A 90 -5.32 2.84 15.32
CA ALA A 90 -4.99 3.05 13.93
C ALA A 90 -4.60 1.75 13.19
N ILE A 91 -5.09 1.64 11.94
CA ILE A 91 -4.52 0.78 10.91
C ILE A 91 -3.65 1.63 9.99
N ARG A 92 -2.51 1.08 9.60
CA ARG A 92 -1.61 1.68 8.61
C ARG A 92 -1.87 1.12 7.22
N PHE A 93 -1.54 1.90 6.19
CA PHE A 93 -1.40 1.39 4.82
C PHE A 93 -0.01 1.72 4.27
N THR A 94 0.49 0.85 3.38
CA THR A 94 1.80 0.98 2.75
C THR A 94 1.80 0.26 1.40
N ARG A 95 2.85 0.45 0.59
CA ARG A 95 2.98 -0.16 -0.75
C ARG A 95 1.72 0.04 -1.58
N PHE A 96 1.21 1.26 -1.58
CA PHE A 96 -0.03 1.63 -2.25
C PHE A 96 0.29 2.13 -3.66
N ASP A 97 0.22 1.21 -4.62
CA ASP A 97 0.50 1.47 -6.02
C ASP A 97 -0.69 1.11 -6.90
N PHE A 98 -1.08 1.98 -7.82
CA PHE A 98 -2.26 1.81 -8.65
C PHE A 98 -2.19 2.64 -9.93
N ILE A 99 -2.92 2.19 -10.97
CA ILE A 99 -3.12 2.97 -12.21
C ILE A 99 -3.98 4.21 -11.93
N ASP A 100 -3.94 5.21 -12.82
CA ASP A 100 -4.78 6.42 -12.73
C ASP A 100 -6.26 6.09 -12.95
N ASP A 101 -6.86 5.46 -11.95
CA ASP A 101 -8.26 5.10 -11.88
C ASP A 101 -8.73 5.13 -10.42
N TYR A 102 -9.56 6.11 -10.09
CA TYR A 102 -10.03 6.32 -8.72
C TYR A 102 -10.78 5.11 -8.14
N GLU A 103 -11.54 4.39 -8.95
CA GLU A 103 -12.26 3.20 -8.49
C GLU A 103 -11.29 2.09 -8.07
N VAL A 104 -10.12 1.99 -8.70
CA VAL A 104 -9.06 1.04 -8.33
C VAL A 104 -8.45 1.42 -6.98
N SER A 105 -7.99 2.66 -6.84
CA SER A 105 -7.38 3.13 -5.59
C SER A 105 -8.36 3.06 -4.43
N LYS A 106 -9.62 3.47 -4.68
CA LYS A 106 -10.70 3.38 -3.68
C LYS A 106 -10.97 1.95 -3.26
N ALA A 107 -11.11 1.01 -4.19
CA ALA A 107 -11.38 -0.39 -3.87
C ALA A 107 -10.26 -1.03 -3.04
N LEU A 108 -9.00 -0.69 -3.31
CA LEU A 108 -7.84 -1.13 -2.51
C LEU A 108 -7.85 -0.53 -1.11
N PHE A 109 -8.03 0.79 -1.02
CA PHE A 109 -8.05 1.51 0.25
C PHE A 109 -9.20 1.04 1.15
N ASP A 110 -10.40 0.85 0.58
CA ASP A 110 -11.57 0.35 1.28
C ASP A 110 -11.33 -1.05 1.91
N LYS A 111 -10.50 -1.91 1.28
CA LYS A 111 -10.13 -3.22 1.86
C LYS A 111 -9.31 -3.07 3.14
N VAL A 112 -8.38 -2.13 3.17
CA VAL A 112 -7.58 -1.85 4.37
C VAL A 112 -8.47 -1.26 5.48
N VAL A 113 -9.30 -0.29 5.13
CA VAL A 113 -10.25 0.33 6.07
C VAL A 113 -11.24 -0.71 6.64
N ALA A 114 -11.78 -1.58 5.79
CA ALA A 114 -12.69 -2.64 6.21
C ALA A 114 -12.02 -3.60 7.20
N TRP A 115 -10.79 -4.02 6.91
CA TRP A 115 -10.02 -4.85 7.83
C TRP A 115 -9.71 -4.14 9.16
N GLY A 116 -9.39 -2.86 9.14
CA GLY A 116 -9.24 -2.04 10.34
C GLY A 116 -10.52 -2.03 11.19
N LYS A 117 -11.68 -1.81 10.56
CA LYS A 117 -12.99 -1.86 11.22
C LYS A 117 -13.30 -3.23 11.82
N GLU A 118 -13.00 -4.33 11.14
CA GLU A 118 -13.14 -5.69 11.66
C GLU A 118 -12.30 -5.91 12.93
N LYS A 119 -11.15 -5.25 13.03
CA LYS A 119 -10.27 -5.26 14.22
C LYS A 119 -10.64 -4.21 15.28
N GLY A 120 -11.73 -3.46 15.08
CA GLY A 120 -12.17 -2.41 16.00
C GLY A 120 -11.36 -1.12 15.92
N LEU A 121 -10.61 -0.91 14.85
CA LEU A 121 -9.79 0.29 14.63
C LEU A 121 -10.62 1.38 13.93
N SER A 122 -10.39 2.63 14.30
CA SER A 122 -11.16 3.79 13.84
C SER A 122 -10.34 4.81 13.04
N GLU A 123 -9.02 4.71 13.08
CA GLU A 123 -8.12 5.62 12.38
C GLU A 123 -7.39 4.87 11.26
N THR A 124 -7.13 5.55 10.13
CA THR A 124 -6.27 5.04 9.05
C THR A 124 -5.13 6.02 8.84
N MET A 125 -3.90 5.54 8.83
CA MET A 125 -2.73 6.38 8.65
C MET A 125 -1.75 5.78 7.64
N GLY A 126 -1.04 6.63 6.92
CA GLY A 126 -0.05 6.22 5.94
C GLY A 126 0.13 7.23 4.80
N PRO A 127 0.95 6.88 3.80
CA PRO A 127 1.71 5.63 3.69
C PRO A 127 2.81 5.51 4.74
N ILE A 128 2.83 4.41 5.49
CA ILE A 128 3.87 4.12 6.49
C ILE A 128 3.94 2.60 6.71
N GLY A 129 5.14 2.04 6.76
CA GLY A 129 5.37 0.63 6.94
C GLY A 129 5.41 0.16 8.40
N PHE A 130 6.22 -0.86 8.68
CA PHE A 130 6.31 -1.49 10.00
C PHE A 130 6.82 -0.55 11.08
N THR A 131 7.86 0.23 10.77
CA THR A 131 8.50 1.19 11.67
C THR A 131 8.82 2.48 10.91
N ASP A 132 9.34 3.48 11.60
CA ASP A 132 9.89 4.72 11.04
C ASP A 132 11.19 4.54 10.25
N MET A 133 11.74 3.32 10.25
CA MET A 133 12.89 2.93 9.41
C MET A 133 12.45 2.24 8.11
N ASP A 134 11.17 1.96 7.94
CA ASP A 134 10.60 1.45 6.70
C ASP A 134 10.21 2.64 5.80
N HIS A 135 9.93 2.37 4.53
CA HIS A 135 9.49 3.39 3.59
C HIS A 135 8.20 4.06 4.05
N GLU A 136 8.19 5.38 4.02
CA GLU A 136 7.04 6.19 4.43
C GLU A 136 6.84 7.41 3.53
N GLY A 137 5.66 7.99 3.63
CA GLY A 137 5.28 9.21 2.92
C GLY A 137 4.85 8.99 1.48
N MET A 138 4.54 10.08 0.83
CA MET A 138 4.13 10.16 -0.57
C MET A 138 4.84 11.34 -1.23
N LEU A 139 5.31 11.14 -2.45
CA LEU A 139 5.91 12.20 -3.24
C LEU A 139 4.84 13.21 -3.67
N ILE A 140 5.02 14.47 -3.35
CA ILE A 140 4.12 15.59 -3.69
C ILE A 140 4.77 16.60 -4.64
N GLU A 141 6.10 16.60 -4.70
CA GLU A 141 6.91 17.43 -5.60
C GLU A 141 8.24 16.73 -5.92
N GLY A 142 8.98 17.17 -6.92
CA GLY A 142 10.24 16.53 -7.32
C GLY A 142 10.06 15.24 -8.12
N PHE A 143 8.99 15.12 -8.91
CA PHE A 143 8.70 13.92 -9.71
C PHE A 143 9.73 13.64 -10.81
N GLU A 144 10.59 14.62 -11.11
CA GLU A 144 11.69 14.53 -12.07
C GLU A 144 13.05 14.37 -11.37
N GLU A 145 13.04 13.82 -10.15
CA GLU A 145 14.24 13.57 -9.37
C GLU A 145 14.26 12.12 -8.85
N PHE A 146 15.47 11.57 -8.67
CA PHE A 146 15.61 10.24 -8.07
C PHE A 146 15.27 10.27 -6.58
N ASN A 147 14.46 9.33 -6.15
CA ASN A 147 14.12 9.19 -4.74
C ASN A 147 15.30 8.76 -3.88
N LEU A 148 15.26 9.18 -2.63
CA LEU A 148 16.09 8.60 -1.58
C LEU A 148 15.64 7.15 -1.30
N SER A 149 16.56 6.33 -0.80
CA SER A 149 16.32 4.90 -0.54
C SER A 149 15.21 4.59 0.48
N ILE A 150 14.77 5.58 1.25
CA ILE A 150 13.75 5.46 2.29
C ILE A 150 12.38 6.03 1.88
N THR A 151 12.24 6.56 0.68
CA THR A 151 11.00 7.17 0.18
C THR A 151 10.41 6.35 -0.95
N PHE A 152 9.07 6.47 -1.12
CA PHE A 152 8.40 5.91 -2.29
C PHE A 152 8.44 6.89 -3.46
N TYR A 153 8.61 6.34 -4.67
CA TYR A 153 8.21 7.05 -5.89
C TYR A 153 6.72 6.80 -6.14
N ASN A 154 6.00 7.80 -6.57
CA ASN A 154 4.63 7.67 -7.05
C ASN A 154 4.34 8.68 -8.16
N HIS A 155 3.34 8.37 -8.99
CA HIS A 155 2.87 9.30 -10.02
C HIS A 155 2.15 10.53 -9.42
N PRO A 156 2.14 11.68 -10.12
CA PRO A 156 1.48 12.91 -9.67
C PRO A 156 0.00 12.74 -9.35
N TYR A 157 -0.74 11.89 -10.07
CA TYR A 157 -2.17 11.68 -9.84
C TYR A 157 -2.51 11.08 -8.47
N TYR A 158 -1.52 10.55 -7.73
CA TYR A 158 -1.75 10.04 -6.38
C TYR A 158 -2.24 11.13 -5.43
N ILE A 159 -1.80 12.37 -5.62
CA ILE A 159 -2.21 13.51 -4.80
C ILE A 159 -3.73 13.67 -4.84
N ASP A 160 -4.30 13.75 -6.05
CA ASP A 160 -5.74 13.90 -6.25
C ASP A 160 -6.55 12.75 -5.64
N HIS A 161 -6.04 11.52 -5.77
CA HIS A 161 -6.68 10.35 -5.18
C HIS A 161 -6.67 10.39 -3.65
N MET A 162 -5.53 10.77 -3.06
CA MET A 162 -5.39 10.85 -1.59
C MET A 162 -6.24 11.98 -1.00
N GLU A 163 -6.33 13.14 -1.65
CA GLU A 163 -7.18 14.24 -1.22
C GLU A 163 -8.67 13.83 -1.18
N ARG A 164 -9.13 13.06 -2.16
CA ARG A 164 -10.50 12.53 -2.16
C ARG A 164 -10.77 11.60 -0.97
N PHE A 165 -9.79 10.79 -0.54
CA PHE A 165 -9.95 9.94 0.64
C PHE A 165 -10.08 10.77 1.92
N ILE A 166 -9.24 11.80 2.10
CA ILE A 166 -9.29 12.68 3.26
C ILE A 166 -10.66 13.38 3.40
N ILE A 167 -11.22 13.85 2.29
CA ILE A 167 -12.53 14.51 2.28
C ILE A 167 -13.65 13.53 2.68
N GLN A 168 -13.61 12.28 2.24
CA GLN A 168 -14.62 11.27 2.57
C GLN A 168 -14.65 10.88 4.04
N PHE A 169 -13.53 10.96 4.76
CA PHE A 169 -13.44 10.60 6.17
C PHE A 169 -13.74 11.75 7.14
N ASN A 170 -13.82 12.98 6.65
CA ASN A 170 -14.15 14.17 7.44
C ASN A 170 -15.62 14.60 7.34
N ASN A 171 -16.44 13.88 6.59
CA ASN A 171 -17.90 14.05 6.47
C ASN A 171 -18.62 12.84 7.08
#